data_e3c9061d770f398be7d07519b7539a86
#
_entry.id   e3c9061d770f398be7d07519b7539a86
#
_cell.length_a   1.000
_cell.length_b   1.000
_cell.length_c   1.000
_cell.angle_alpha   90.00
_cell.angle_beta   90.00
_cell.angle_gamma   90.00
#
_symmetry.space_group_name_H-M   'P 1'
#
loop_
_entity.id
_entity.type
_entity.pdbx_description
1 polymer ?
#
loop_
_entity_poly.entity_id
_entity_poly.type
_entity_poly.pdbx_seq_one_letter_code
_entity_poly.pdbx_strand_id
1 'polypeptide(L)'
;MAIVVEHEKRRAEILERALDIFTEEGYEDATFQKIADRCGITRTTLYLYFKNKREIFVWSIKQLTEGLEDTLHKAMNDESASHSARLENVMGLIIDCGIKNRRLFNVILSYLLQVQKTGKDPESRVKRRTIRVRHLLSQILIAGKDAGEFRIRNIRDANELFYGLIESAVFRIAILNRDEAEDIKDAISLAVHGITIST
;
A
#
# COMPACT_ATOMS: atom_id res chain seq x y z
N MET A 1 2.60 32.41 4.45
CA MET A 1 2.55 31.07 5.11
C MET A 1 1.13 30.57 5.33
N ALA A 2 0.22 31.33 5.96
CA ALA A 2 -1.16 30.85 6.24
C ALA A 2 -1.94 30.37 5.00
N ILE A 3 -1.90 31.10 3.88
CA ILE A 3 -2.64 30.76 2.63
C ILE A 3 -2.14 29.45 2.02
N VAL A 4 -0.85 29.16 2.07
CA VAL A 4 -0.29 27.91 1.53
C VAL A 4 -0.72 26.70 2.38
N VAL A 5 -0.72 26.85 3.70
CA VAL A 5 -1.15 25.80 4.65
C VAL A 5 -2.63 25.48 4.45
N GLU A 6 -3.48 26.51 4.26
CA GLU A 6 -4.91 26.34 4.01
C GLU A 6 -5.18 25.67 2.66
N HIS A 7 -4.41 26.00 1.62
CA HIS A 7 -4.50 25.36 0.31
C HIS A 7 -4.14 23.87 0.37
N GLU A 8 -3.05 23.50 1.05
CA GLU A 8 -2.66 22.09 1.22
C GLU A 8 -3.66 21.30 2.07
N LYS A 9 -4.19 21.92 3.14
CA LYS A 9 -5.26 21.31 3.95
C LYS A 9 -6.50 21.02 3.10
N ARG A 10 -6.94 22.00 2.31
CA ARG A 10 -8.10 21.83 1.42
C ARG A 10 -7.86 20.76 0.36
N ARG A 11 -6.64 20.71 -0.17
CA ARG A 11 -6.23 19.68 -1.12
C ARG A 11 -6.32 18.29 -0.51
N ALA A 12 -5.86 18.10 0.72
CA ALA A 12 -5.94 16.82 1.44
C ALA A 12 -7.40 16.40 1.71
N GLU A 13 -8.29 17.33 2.10
CA GLU A 13 -9.71 17.06 2.29
C GLU A 13 -10.39 16.61 0.98
N ILE A 14 -10.03 17.23 -0.15
CA ILE A 14 -10.55 16.82 -1.47
C ILE A 14 -10.13 15.40 -1.80
N LEU A 15 -8.87 15.04 -1.54
CA LEU A 15 -8.34 13.70 -1.81
C LEU A 15 -9.05 12.62 -0.98
N GLU A 16 -9.32 12.89 0.30
CA GLU A 16 -10.03 12.01 1.20
C GLU A 16 -11.46 11.75 0.71
N ARG A 17 -12.23 12.82 0.43
CA ARG A 17 -13.60 12.70 -0.07
C ARG A 17 -13.68 12.06 -1.46
N ALA A 18 -12.69 12.30 -2.31
CA ALA A 18 -12.61 11.66 -3.62
C ALA A 18 -12.34 10.15 -3.48
N LEU A 19 -11.54 9.76 -2.48
CA LEU A 19 -11.28 8.36 -2.19
C LEU A 19 -12.55 7.60 -1.83
N ASP A 20 -13.45 8.23 -1.05
CA ASP A 20 -14.75 7.64 -0.73
C ASP A 20 -15.57 7.37 -2.00
N ILE A 21 -15.65 8.34 -2.94
CA ILE A 21 -16.36 8.15 -4.21
C ILE A 21 -15.73 7.01 -5.03
N PHE A 22 -14.39 6.97 -5.13
CA PHE A 22 -13.71 5.90 -5.84
C PHE A 22 -13.98 4.52 -5.22
N THR A 23 -14.11 4.43 -3.90
CA THR A 23 -14.40 3.17 -3.21
C THR A 23 -15.87 2.78 -3.25
N GLU A 24 -16.79 3.75 -3.31
CA GLU A 24 -18.23 3.52 -3.41
C GLU A 24 -18.67 3.15 -4.83
N GLU A 25 -18.19 3.88 -5.83
CA GLU A 25 -18.67 3.82 -7.22
C GLU A 25 -17.68 3.14 -8.18
N GLY A 26 -16.42 2.99 -7.81
CA GLY A 26 -15.35 2.57 -8.69
C GLY A 26 -14.72 3.74 -9.45
N TYR A 27 -13.57 3.47 -10.10
CA TYR A 27 -12.84 4.50 -10.83
C TYR A 27 -13.60 5.04 -12.04
N GLU A 28 -14.32 4.19 -12.81
CA GLU A 28 -14.98 4.59 -14.06
C GLU A 28 -16.16 5.53 -13.80
N ASP A 29 -17.04 5.17 -12.88
CA ASP A 29 -18.29 5.89 -12.60
C ASP A 29 -18.09 7.14 -11.75
N ALA A 30 -16.95 7.25 -11.07
CA ALA A 30 -16.54 8.48 -10.42
C ALA A 30 -16.25 9.57 -11.46
N THR A 31 -16.94 10.68 -11.38
CA THR A 31 -16.74 11.82 -12.28
C THR A 31 -16.15 13.02 -11.54
N PHE A 32 -15.51 13.92 -12.29
CA PHE A 32 -14.96 15.15 -11.74
C PHE A 32 -16.07 16.03 -11.11
N GLN A 33 -17.30 15.99 -11.66
CA GLN A 33 -18.44 16.68 -11.10
C GLN A 33 -18.87 16.07 -9.76
N LYS A 34 -19.05 14.76 -9.67
CA LYS A 34 -19.42 14.07 -8.42
C LYS A 34 -18.39 14.35 -7.29
N ILE A 35 -17.12 14.41 -7.63
CA ILE A 35 -16.07 14.76 -6.67
C ILE A 35 -16.24 16.21 -6.19
N ALA A 36 -16.47 17.16 -7.10
CA ALA A 36 -16.71 18.55 -6.74
C ALA A 36 -17.95 18.69 -5.83
N ASP A 37 -19.05 18.03 -6.18
CA ASP A 37 -20.31 18.05 -5.42
C ASP A 37 -20.11 17.47 -4.01
N ARG A 38 -19.40 16.32 -3.88
CA ARG A 38 -19.09 15.69 -2.59
C ARG A 38 -18.20 16.61 -1.71
N CYS A 39 -17.34 17.40 -2.33
CA CYS A 39 -16.48 18.36 -1.64
C CYS A 39 -17.18 19.68 -1.31
N GLY A 40 -18.40 19.92 -1.79
CA GLY A 40 -19.13 21.18 -1.62
C GLY A 40 -18.46 22.35 -2.35
N ILE A 41 -17.83 22.09 -3.50
CA ILE A 41 -17.15 23.08 -4.34
C ILE A 41 -17.63 23.00 -5.79
N THR A 42 -17.38 24.06 -6.56
CA THR A 42 -17.66 24.03 -8.00
C THR A 42 -16.60 23.22 -8.73
N ARG A 43 -16.97 22.68 -9.91
CA ARG A 43 -16.02 22.02 -10.80
C ARG A 43 -14.84 22.93 -11.18
N THR A 44 -15.11 24.23 -11.36
CA THR A 44 -14.06 25.24 -11.62
C THR A 44 -13.08 25.35 -10.46
N THR A 45 -13.59 25.37 -9.23
CA THR A 45 -12.75 25.37 -8.02
C THR A 45 -11.90 24.11 -7.94
N LEU A 46 -12.47 22.95 -8.28
CA LEU A 46 -11.71 21.68 -8.27
C LEU A 46 -10.52 21.70 -9.26
N TYR A 47 -10.67 22.37 -10.42
CA TYR A 47 -9.58 22.55 -11.38
C TYR A 47 -8.41 23.39 -10.85
N LEU A 48 -8.59 24.20 -9.79
CA LEU A 48 -7.48 24.92 -9.17
C LEU A 48 -6.54 23.98 -8.39
N TYR A 49 -7.04 22.81 -7.98
CA TYR A 49 -6.28 21.81 -7.21
C TYR A 49 -5.77 20.65 -8.06
N PHE A 50 -6.55 20.20 -9.04
CA PHE A 50 -6.27 19.00 -9.82
C PHE A 50 -6.67 19.16 -11.29
N LYS A 51 -5.83 18.68 -12.20
CA LYS A 51 -6.05 18.78 -13.64
C LYS A 51 -7.12 17.82 -14.16
N ASN A 52 -7.30 16.65 -13.53
CA ASN A 52 -8.22 15.61 -13.97
C ASN A 52 -8.46 14.57 -12.88
N LYS A 53 -9.47 13.70 -13.10
CA LYS A 53 -9.86 12.59 -12.22
C LYS A 53 -8.68 11.66 -11.87
N ARG A 54 -7.85 11.33 -12.87
CA ARG A 54 -6.69 10.46 -12.69
C ARG A 54 -5.69 11.04 -11.69
N GLU A 55 -5.44 12.33 -11.77
CA GLU A 55 -4.55 13.01 -10.83
C GLU A 55 -5.07 12.91 -9.40
N ILE A 56 -6.37 13.17 -9.19
CA ILE A 56 -7.01 13.00 -7.87
C ILE A 56 -6.82 11.56 -7.39
N PHE A 57 -7.17 10.57 -8.20
CA PHE A 57 -7.07 9.15 -7.84
C PHE A 57 -5.66 8.75 -7.41
N VAL A 58 -4.65 9.13 -8.19
CA VAL A 58 -3.26 8.82 -7.89
C VAL A 58 -2.77 9.50 -6.60
N TRP A 59 -3.18 10.75 -6.36
CA TRP A 59 -2.82 11.48 -5.14
C TRP A 59 -3.57 10.95 -3.92
N SER A 60 -4.84 10.53 -4.05
CA SER A 60 -5.58 9.88 -2.95
C SER A 60 -4.90 8.58 -2.49
N ILE A 61 -4.45 7.76 -3.45
CA ILE A 61 -3.67 6.56 -3.13
C ILE A 61 -2.34 6.93 -2.45
N LYS A 62 -1.67 7.96 -2.93
CA LYS A 62 -0.41 8.42 -2.35
C LYS A 62 -0.60 8.86 -0.89
N GLN A 63 -1.59 9.69 -0.61
CA GLN A 63 -1.90 10.16 0.74
C GLN A 63 -2.17 9.00 1.72
N LEU A 64 -2.96 8.01 1.29
CA LEU A 64 -3.24 6.83 2.10
C LEU A 64 -1.97 6.04 2.46
N THR A 65 -1.08 5.88 1.49
CA THR A 65 0.12 5.05 1.67
C THR A 65 1.28 5.78 2.33
N GLU A 66 1.29 7.11 2.40
CA GLU A 66 2.28 7.87 3.16
C GLU A 66 2.20 7.54 4.65
N GLY A 67 1.00 7.46 5.23
CA GLY A 67 0.82 7.03 6.62
C GLY A 67 1.28 5.60 6.90
N LEU A 68 1.15 4.69 5.93
CA LEU A 68 1.70 3.35 6.04
C LEU A 68 3.24 3.37 5.97
N GLU A 69 3.84 4.12 5.04
CA GLU A 69 5.30 4.23 4.92
C GLU A 69 5.95 4.67 6.24
N ASP A 70 5.39 5.68 6.91
CA ASP A 70 5.87 6.15 8.22
C ASP A 70 5.77 5.05 9.30
N THR A 71 4.67 4.30 9.30
CA THR A 71 4.46 3.20 10.25
C THR A 71 5.46 2.06 10.02
N LEU A 72 5.70 1.71 8.75
CA LEU A 72 6.68 0.70 8.38
C LEU A 72 8.10 1.13 8.75
N HIS A 73 8.47 2.38 8.54
CA HIS A 73 9.77 2.92 8.96
C HIS A 73 9.99 2.83 10.47
N LYS A 74 8.96 3.13 11.27
CA LYS A 74 9.03 2.98 12.73
C LYS A 74 9.23 1.52 13.14
N ALA A 75 8.47 0.60 12.53
CA ALA A 75 8.59 -0.83 12.80
C ALA A 75 9.98 -1.40 12.42
N MET A 76 10.57 -0.90 11.34
CA MET A 76 11.92 -1.28 10.91
C MET A 76 13.02 -0.82 11.86
N ASN A 77 12.85 0.37 12.44
CA ASN A 77 13.85 1.01 13.31
C ASN A 77 13.65 0.68 14.79
N ASP A 78 12.77 -0.26 15.13
CA ASP A 78 12.59 -0.75 16.50
C ASP A 78 13.78 -1.65 16.89
N GLU A 79 14.79 -1.05 17.53
CA GLU A 79 15.98 -1.76 17.97
C GLU A 79 15.72 -2.74 19.13
N SER A 80 14.55 -2.66 19.79
CA SER A 80 14.18 -3.59 20.86
C SER A 80 13.68 -4.94 20.34
N ALA A 81 13.24 -5.01 19.08
CA ALA A 81 12.71 -6.20 18.45
C ALA A 81 13.80 -6.99 17.69
N SER A 82 13.71 -8.34 17.71
CA SER A 82 14.52 -9.20 16.86
C SER A 82 14.21 -8.97 15.37
N HIS A 83 15.09 -9.39 14.48
CA HIS A 83 14.86 -9.24 13.02
C HIS A 83 13.67 -10.10 12.55
N SER A 84 13.44 -11.27 13.17
CA SER A 84 12.25 -12.09 12.91
C SER A 84 10.97 -11.37 13.32
N ALA A 85 10.93 -10.79 14.52
CA ALA A 85 9.78 -10.01 14.98
C ALA A 85 9.52 -8.77 14.12
N ARG A 86 10.59 -8.07 13.68
CA ARG A 86 10.45 -6.93 12.74
C ARG A 86 9.87 -7.37 11.41
N LEU A 87 10.33 -8.50 10.87
CA LEU A 87 9.82 -9.02 9.60
C LEU A 87 8.34 -9.36 9.69
N GLU A 88 7.93 -10.09 10.73
CA GLU A 88 6.52 -10.42 10.99
C GLU A 88 5.66 -9.17 11.17
N ASN A 89 6.13 -8.21 11.97
CA ASN A 89 5.42 -6.95 12.22
C ASN A 89 5.24 -6.12 10.94
N VAL A 90 6.31 -5.94 10.15
CA VAL A 90 6.24 -5.19 8.88
C VAL A 90 5.28 -5.85 7.91
N MET A 91 5.31 -7.18 7.77
CA MET A 91 4.38 -7.90 6.90
C MET A 91 2.95 -7.83 7.43
N GLY A 92 2.74 -7.96 8.73
CA GLY A 92 1.44 -7.81 9.39
C GLY A 92 0.82 -6.43 9.14
N LEU A 93 1.59 -5.35 9.29
CA LEU A 93 1.15 -3.97 9.03
C LEU A 93 0.71 -3.77 7.57
N ILE A 94 1.40 -4.37 6.61
CA ILE A 94 1.02 -4.31 5.19
C ILE A 94 -0.32 -5.01 4.96
N ILE A 95 -0.52 -6.19 5.56
CA ILE A 95 -1.75 -6.96 5.47
C ILE A 95 -2.92 -6.22 6.13
N ASP A 96 -2.73 -5.73 7.35
CA ASP A 96 -3.75 -4.97 8.08
C ASP A 96 -4.19 -3.71 7.31
N CYS A 97 -3.22 -3.02 6.67
CA CYS A 97 -3.52 -1.93 5.76
C CYS A 97 -4.36 -2.39 4.56
N GLY A 98 -4.04 -3.56 3.99
CA GLY A 98 -4.80 -4.17 2.90
C GLY A 98 -6.25 -4.45 3.28
N ILE A 99 -6.47 -5.05 4.44
CA ILE A 99 -7.79 -5.39 4.98
C ILE A 99 -8.61 -4.12 5.22
N LYS A 100 -8.02 -3.16 5.94
CA LYS A 100 -8.67 -1.88 6.26
C LYS A 100 -9.11 -1.12 5.01
N ASN A 101 -8.34 -1.25 3.91
CA ASN A 101 -8.57 -0.51 2.67
C ASN A 101 -8.98 -1.42 1.51
N ARG A 102 -9.61 -2.56 1.79
CA ARG A 102 -9.99 -3.60 0.79
C ARG A 102 -10.71 -3.03 -0.43
N ARG A 103 -11.72 -2.18 -0.21
CA ARG A 103 -12.48 -1.57 -1.31
C ARG A 103 -11.59 -0.76 -2.26
N LEU A 104 -10.66 -0.01 -1.71
CA LEU A 104 -9.70 0.75 -2.50
C LEU A 104 -8.78 -0.18 -3.32
N PHE A 105 -8.31 -1.28 -2.72
CA PHE A 105 -7.49 -2.25 -3.46
C PHE A 105 -8.24 -2.84 -4.66
N ASN A 106 -9.54 -3.14 -4.53
CA ASN A 106 -10.38 -3.57 -5.65
C ASN A 106 -10.43 -2.53 -6.76
N VAL A 107 -10.62 -1.26 -6.40
CA VAL A 107 -10.64 -0.15 -7.38
C VAL A 107 -9.28 0.01 -8.06
N ILE A 108 -8.19 -0.11 -7.32
CA ILE A 108 -6.83 -0.05 -7.87
C ILE A 108 -6.59 -1.19 -8.86
N LEU A 109 -6.95 -2.42 -8.49
CA LEU A 109 -6.79 -3.59 -9.38
C LEU A 109 -7.62 -3.45 -10.66
N SER A 110 -8.88 -3.03 -10.54
CA SER A 110 -9.74 -2.78 -11.70
C SER A 110 -9.15 -1.71 -12.62
N TYR A 111 -8.66 -0.61 -12.05
CA TYR A 111 -7.98 0.45 -12.79
C TYR A 111 -6.72 -0.06 -13.51
N LEU A 112 -5.89 -0.86 -12.83
CA LEU A 112 -4.66 -1.41 -13.42
C LEU A 112 -4.95 -2.36 -14.58
N LEU A 113 -5.95 -3.25 -14.43
CA LEU A 113 -6.39 -4.15 -15.49
C LEU A 113 -6.89 -3.38 -16.72
N GLN A 114 -7.59 -2.28 -16.50
CA GLN A 114 -8.06 -1.45 -17.59
C GLN A 114 -6.89 -0.73 -18.31
N VAL A 115 -5.95 -0.16 -17.55
CA VAL A 115 -4.74 0.47 -18.13
C VAL A 115 -3.96 -0.54 -18.97
N GLN A 116 -3.82 -1.78 -18.49
CA GLN A 116 -3.16 -2.86 -19.22
C GLN A 116 -3.87 -3.17 -20.56
N LYS A 117 -5.20 -3.22 -20.57
CA LYS A 117 -6.00 -3.46 -21.80
C LYS A 117 -5.79 -2.35 -22.85
N THR A 118 -5.43 -1.15 -22.46
CA THR A 118 -5.14 -0.04 -23.39
C THR A 118 -3.72 -0.05 -23.94
N GLY A 119 -2.93 -1.10 -23.65
CA GLY A 119 -1.54 -1.21 -24.09
C GLY A 119 -0.58 -0.25 -23.36
N LYS A 120 -1.05 0.48 -22.36
CA LYS A 120 -0.21 1.34 -21.53
C LYS A 120 0.37 0.53 -20.38
N ASP A 121 1.66 0.75 -20.11
CA ASP A 121 2.31 0.15 -18.94
C ASP A 121 1.67 0.66 -17.63
N PRO A 122 1.35 -0.23 -16.67
CA PRO A 122 0.88 0.18 -15.36
C PRO A 122 1.80 1.22 -14.78
N GLU A 123 1.25 2.31 -14.31
CA GLU A 123 2.00 3.52 -13.99
C GLU A 123 3.26 3.27 -13.16
N SER A 124 4.32 3.98 -13.51
CA SER A 124 5.61 3.97 -12.81
C SER A 124 5.53 4.13 -11.28
N ARG A 125 4.41 4.66 -10.78
CA ARG A 125 4.15 4.83 -9.33
C ARG A 125 3.77 3.54 -8.63
N VAL A 126 3.02 2.63 -9.28
CA VAL A 126 2.72 1.30 -8.72
C VAL A 126 4.01 0.49 -8.69
N LYS A 127 4.78 0.52 -9.79
CA LYS A 127 6.12 -0.11 -9.84
C LYS A 127 7.04 0.40 -8.74
N ARG A 128 7.08 1.72 -8.48
CA ARG A 128 7.90 2.29 -7.40
C ARG A 128 7.50 1.79 -6.01
N ARG A 129 6.22 1.56 -5.74
CA ARG A 129 5.76 1.04 -4.44
C ARG A 129 6.14 -0.42 -4.25
N THR A 130 5.95 -1.24 -5.29
CA THR A 130 6.45 -2.61 -5.31
C THR A 130 7.94 -2.67 -4.99
N ILE A 131 8.75 -1.82 -5.64
CA ILE A 131 10.19 -1.72 -5.40
C ILE A 131 10.48 -1.31 -3.95
N ARG A 132 9.73 -0.37 -3.38
CA ARG A 132 9.92 0.06 -1.98
C ARG A 132 9.64 -1.05 -0.98
N VAL A 133 8.51 -1.77 -1.12
CA VAL A 133 8.20 -2.90 -0.23
C VAL A 133 9.28 -3.97 -0.34
N ARG A 134 9.72 -4.33 -1.54
CA ARG A 134 10.81 -5.29 -1.74
C ARG A 134 12.13 -4.80 -1.13
N HIS A 135 12.41 -3.50 -1.19
CA HIS A 135 13.59 -2.92 -0.57
C HIS A 135 13.53 -3.00 0.96
N LEU A 136 12.39 -2.68 1.57
CA LEU A 136 12.17 -2.82 3.01
C LEU A 136 12.39 -4.26 3.48
N LEU A 137 11.80 -5.24 2.80
CA LEU A 137 12.00 -6.66 3.10
C LEU A 137 13.48 -7.05 2.98
N SER A 138 14.17 -6.61 1.91
CA SER A 138 15.60 -6.90 1.74
C SER A 138 16.45 -6.35 2.88
N GLN A 139 16.16 -5.13 3.37
CA GLN A 139 16.90 -4.53 4.48
C GLN A 139 16.80 -5.38 5.74
N ILE A 140 15.59 -5.85 6.12
CA ILE A 140 15.39 -6.70 7.29
C ILE A 140 16.08 -8.05 7.12
N LEU A 141 15.95 -8.66 5.93
CA LEU A 141 16.53 -9.98 5.63
C LEU A 141 18.07 -9.95 5.65
N ILE A 142 18.67 -8.86 5.12
CA ILE A 142 20.14 -8.67 5.15
C ILE A 142 20.59 -8.48 6.59
N ALA A 143 19.97 -7.57 7.35
CA ALA A 143 20.34 -7.29 8.72
C ALA A 143 20.22 -8.53 9.61
N GLY A 144 19.15 -9.32 9.49
CA GLY A 144 18.97 -10.55 10.26
C GLY A 144 19.97 -11.66 9.86
N LYS A 145 20.37 -11.73 8.59
CA LYS A 145 21.44 -12.63 8.14
C LYS A 145 22.78 -12.21 8.70
N ASP A 146 23.11 -10.92 8.65
CA ASP A 146 24.39 -10.39 9.14
C ASP A 146 24.52 -10.51 10.67
N ALA A 147 23.37 -10.40 11.38
CA ALA A 147 23.29 -10.66 12.82
C ALA A 147 23.34 -12.16 13.20
N GLY A 148 23.32 -13.07 12.22
CA GLY A 148 23.31 -14.51 12.48
C GLY A 148 21.95 -15.05 12.95
N GLU A 149 20.88 -14.24 12.89
CA GLU A 149 19.54 -14.66 13.27
C GLU A 149 18.85 -15.47 12.17
N PHE A 150 19.15 -15.17 10.89
CA PHE A 150 18.54 -15.84 9.75
C PHE A 150 19.52 -16.75 9.00
N ARG A 151 19.08 -17.97 8.69
CA ARG A 151 19.76 -18.90 7.79
C ARG A 151 19.26 -18.72 6.36
N ILE A 152 19.77 -17.70 5.67
CA ILE A 152 19.38 -17.36 4.29
C ILE A 152 20.57 -17.60 3.36
N ARG A 153 20.40 -18.49 2.37
CA ARG A 153 21.43 -18.73 1.33
C ARG A 153 21.48 -17.56 0.34
N ASN A 154 20.31 -17.14 -0.14
CA ASN A 154 20.15 -16.09 -1.14
C ASN A 154 19.06 -15.10 -0.71
N ILE A 155 19.43 -13.84 -0.50
CA ILE A 155 18.50 -12.77 -0.09
C ILE A 155 17.39 -12.54 -1.13
N ARG A 156 17.72 -12.66 -2.42
CA ARG A 156 16.74 -12.49 -3.49
C ARG A 156 15.62 -13.51 -3.40
N ASP A 157 15.97 -14.78 -3.17
CA ASP A 157 14.99 -15.87 -3.09
C ASP A 157 14.09 -15.72 -1.85
N ALA A 158 14.69 -15.34 -0.71
CA ALA A 158 13.93 -15.03 0.50
C ALA A 158 13.00 -13.83 0.27
N ASN A 159 13.47 -12.77 -0.39
CA ASN A 159 12.63 -11.61 -0.72
C ASN A 159 11.47 -12.00 -1.63
N GLU A 160 11.69 -12.85 -2.66
CA GLU A 160 10.62 -13.36 -3.53
C GLU A 160 9.59 -14.15 -2.74
N LEU A 161 9.99 -14.99 -1.80
CA LEU A 161 9.08 -15.74 -0.93
C LEU A 161 8.17 -14.80 -0.13
N PHE A 162 8.75 -13.87 0.63
CA PHE A 162 7.99 -12.98 1.49
C PHE A 162 7.13 -11.98 0.71
N TYR A 163 7.64 -11.47 -0.41
CA TYR A 163 6.87 -10.62 -1.29
C TYR A 163 5.71 -11.38 -1.94
N GLY A 164 5.90 -12.63 -2.35
CA GLY A 164 4.84 -13.50 -2.87
C GLY A 164 3.74 -13.78 -1.84
N LEU A 165 4.06 -13.88 -0.55
CA LEU A 165 3.06 -13.97 0.53
C LEU A 165 2.23 -12.68 0.62
N ILE A 166 2.84 -11.50 0.48
CA ILE A 166 2.12 -10.22 0.42
C ILE A 166 1.20 -10.18 -0.81
N GLU A 167 1.68 -10.58 -1.99
CA GLU A 167 0.84 -10.62 -3.22
C GLU A 167 -0.33 -11.58 -3.05
N SER A 168 -0.11 -12.76 -2.46
CA SER A 168 -1.17 -13.72 -2.14
C SER A 168 -2.20 -13.13 -1.17
N ALA A 169 -1.73 -12.43 -0.13
CA ALA A 169 -2.59 -11.73 0.82
C ALA A 169 -3.46 -10.69 0.13
N VAL A 170 -2.85 -9.81 -0.66
CA VAL A 170 -3.56 -8.76 -1.40
C VAL A 170 -4.62 -9.37 -2.33
N PHE A 171 -4.29 -10.45 -3.04
CA PHE A 171 -5.22 -11.15 -3.90
C PHE A 171 -6.42 -11.72 -3.13
N ARG A 172 -6.17 -12.41 -2.00
CA ARG A 172 -7.23 -12.98 -1.16
C ARG A 172 -8.14 -11.90 -0.61
N ILE A 173 -7.58 -10.82 -0.07
CA ILE A 173 -8.31 -9.69 0.50
C ILE A 173 -9.14 -8.98 -0.57
N ALA A 174 -8.53 -8.67 -1.72
CA ALA A 174 -9.17 -7.85 -2.75
C ALA A 174 -10.15 -8.64 -3.63
N ILE A 175 -9.84 -9.89 -4.00
CA ILE A 175 -10.61 -10.64 -4.99
C ILE A 175 -11.53 -11.67 -4.33
N LEU A 176 -11.03 -12.43 -3.34
CA LEU A 176 -11.80 -13.51 -2.75
C LEU A 176 -12.69 -13.07 -1.58
N ASN A 177 -12.63 -11.78 -1.23
CA ASN A 177 -13.43 -11.19 -0.15
C ASN A 177 -13.30 -11.94 1.19
N ARG A 178 -12.15 -12.55 1.43
CA ARG A 178 -11.86 -13.29 2.66
C ARG A 178 -11.28 -12.31 3.69
N ASP A 179 -11.99 -12.16 4.79
CA ASP A 179 -11.55 -11.35 5.94
C ASP A 179 -10.58 -12.11 6.87
N GLU A 180 -10.29 -13.37 6.54
CA GLU A 180 -9.42 -14.27 7.31
C GLU A 180 -7.94 -13.90 7.09
N ALA A 181 -7.52 -12.85 7.82
CA ALA A 181 -6.12 -12.45 7.85
C ALA A 181 -5.25 -13.41 8.65
N GLU A 182 -5.85 -14.20 9.55
CA GLU A 182 -5.12 -15.09 10.44
C GLU A 182 -4.36 -16.16 9.67
N ASP A 183 -5.00 -16.86 8.72
CA ASP A 183 -4.34 -17.85 7.86
C ASP A 183 -3.09 -17.32 7.14
N ILE A 184 -3.12 -16.03 6.76
CA ILE A 184 -1.99 -15.41 6.05
C ILE A 184 -0.90 -15.04 7.04
N LYS A 185 -1.27 -14.54 8.22
CA LYS A 185 -0.31 -14.22 9.30
C LYS A 185 0.37 -15.48 9.80
N ASP A 186 -0.37 -16.57 9.93
CA ASP A 186 0.19 -17.89 10.28
C ASP A 186 1.18 -18.40 9.22
N ALA A 187 0.86 -18.25 7.93
CA ALA A 187 1.77 -18.60 6.85
C ALA A 187 3.05 -17.74 6.84
N ILE A 188 2.94 -16.45 7.19
CA ILE A 188 4.09 -15.56 7.35
C ILE A 188 4.93 -16.00 8.53
N SER A 189 4.33 -16.26 9.69
CA SER A 189 5.03 -16.71 10.89
C SER A 189 5.76 -18.02 10.62
N LEU A 190 5.11 -18.98 9.96
CA LEU A 190 5.75 -20.23 9.53
C LEU A 190 6.95 -19.98 8.61
N ALA A 191 6.84 -19.09 7.64
CA ALA A 191 7.93 -18.77 6.73
C ALA A 191 9.10 -18.08 7.46
N VAL A 192 8.81 -17.16 8.40
CA VAL A 192 9.83 -16.49 9.23
C VAL A 192 10.54 -17.51 10.12
N HIS A 193 9.80 -18.38 10.80
CA HIS A 193 10.39 -19.46 11.61
C HIS A 193 11.26 -20.40 10.76
N GLY A 194 10.87 -20.67 9.51
CA GLY A 194 11.63 -21.52 8.59
C GLY A 194 13.01 -20.98 8.23
N ILE A 195 13.23 -19.67 8.32
CA ILE A 195 14.54 -19.04 8.08
C ILE A 195 15.28 -18.65 9.37
N THR A 196 14.59 -18.62 10.52
CA THR A 196 15.17 -18.23 11.80
C THR A 196 15.99 -19.39 12.40
N ILE A 197 17.15 -19.08 12.92
CA ILE A 197 18.02 -20.05 13.61
C ILE A 197 17.48 -20.20 15.04
N SER A 198 16.97 -21.40 15.35
CA SER A 198 16.59 -21.72 16.75
C SER A 198 17.88 -21.76 17.59
N THR A 199 17.96 -20.89 18.58
CA THR A 199 18.98 -20.91 19.63
C THR A 199 18.65 -21.97 20.66
#